data_5bf9f9e4211a17b65582885e62cfd6fc
#
_entry.id   5bf9f9e4211a17b65582885e62cfd6fc
#
_cell.length_a   1.000
_cell.length_b   1.000
_cell.length_c   1.000
_cell.angle_alpha   90.00
_cell.angle_beta   90.00
_cell.angle_gamma   90.00
#
_symmetry.space_group_name_H-M   'P 1'
#
loop_
_entity.id
_entity.type
_entity.pdbx_description
1 polymer ?
#
loop_
_entity_poly.entity_id
_entity_poly.type
_entity_poly.pdbx_seq_one_letter_code
_entity_poly.pdbx_strand_id
1 'polypeptide(L)'
;MQEAVSMGEGAMAAVVGLPIDTLEDIIRSSEETGILGIANYNTYEQIVVSGEMKAVRNLVKKAKESGASRAVLLPVSAPFHCSLLKPAQDKLERDLKKISFNNLKIPVVSNVEAQIVNDKNEIPQLLIKQVTSPILWKDSVEVMHGYGVDTFVEIGPGDTLTKFIKKISEQNQKEVITYHIGKPLEFYNLLKKWKNLG
;
A
#
# COMPACT_ATOMS: atom_id res chain seq x y z
N MET A 1 3.16 -6.47 14.52
CA MET A 1 2.35 -5.28 14.21
C MET A 1 1.02 -5.28 14.99
N GLN A 2 0.26 -6.36 15.02
CA GLN A 2 -1.01 -6.42 15.77
C GLN A 2 -0.88 -6.17 17.29
N GLU A 3 0.25 -6.56 17.88
CA GLU A 3 0.55 -6.36 19.30
C GLU A 3 1.07 -4.96 19.66
N ALA A 4 1.31 -4.11 18.64
CA ALA A 4 1.90 -2.78 18.85
C ALA A 4 0.88 -1.72 19.30
N VAL A 5 -0.40 -1.98 19.06
CA VAL A 5 -1.52 -1.10 19.44
C VAL A 5 -2.63 -1.98 20.01
N SER A 6 -3.21 -1.55 21.13
CA SER A 6 -4.29 -2.28 21.77
C SER A 6 -5.51 -2.41 20.86
N MET A 7 -6.23 -3.54 20.96
CA MET A 7 -7.44 -3.75 20.16
C MET A 7 -8.46 -2.62 20.40
N GLY A 8 -8.94 -2.03 19.30
CA GLY A 8 -9.94 -0.96 19.34
C GLY A 8 -9.37 0.46 19.47
N GLU A 9 -8.08 0.63 19.72
CA GLU A 9 -7.44 1.95 19.79
C GLU A 9 -7.10 2.51 18.40
N GLY A 10 -6.75 1.65 17.45
CA GLY A 10 -6.42 2.02 16.10
C GLY A 10 -7.47 1.62 15.07
N ALA A 11 -7.48 2.29 13.92
CA ALA A 11 -8.35 2.00 12.79
C ALA A 11 -7.70 2.39 11.46
N MET A 12 -8.29 1.87 10.37
CA MET A 12 -8.04 2.30 9.00
C MET A 12 -9.35 2.56 8.28
N ALA A 13 -9.33 3.48 7.32
CA ALA A 13 -10.49 3.73 6.47
C ALA A 13 -10.05 3.95 5.01
N ALA A 14 -10.86 3.44 4.08
CA ALA A 14 -10.69 3.73 2.67
C ALA A 14 -11.57 4.93 2.29
N VAL A 15 -10.98 5.91 1.61
CA VAL A 15 -11.63 7.09 1.05
C VAL A 15 -11.47 7.04 -0.46
N VAL A 16 -12.57 7.23 -1.19
CA VAL A 16 -12.61 7.17 -2.66
C VAL A 16 -13.27 8.42 -3.21
N GLY A 17 -12.70 8.96 -4.29
CA GLY A 17 -13.29 10.05 -5.05
C GLY A 17 -13.22 11.41 -4.35
N LEU A 18 -12.26 11.61 -3.45
CA LEU A 18 -11.96 12.90 -2.84
C LEU A 18 -10.58 13.38 -3.32
N PRO A 19 -10.42 14.65 -3.74
CA PRO A 19 -9.11 15.21 -4.06
C PRO A 19 -8.13 15.07 -2.90
N ILE A 20 -6.87 14.77 -3.21
CA ILE A 20 -5.85 14.54 -2.19
C ILE A 20 -5.67 15.76 -1.27
N ASP A 21 -5.62 16.95 -1.84
CA ASP A 21 -5.46 18.19 -1.06
C ASP A 21 -6.60 18.37 -0.04
N THR A 22 -7.85 18.06 -0.45
CA THR A 22 -9.02 18.10 0.45
C THR A 22 -8.87 17.07 1.57
N LEU A 23 -8.38 15.86 1.27
CA LEU A 23 -8.17 14.83 2.28
C LEU A 23 -7.07 15.24 3.27
N GLU A 24 -5.98 15.82 2.78
CA GLU A 24 -4.90 16.35 3.62
C GLU A 24 -5.35 17.51 4.51
N ASP A 25 -6.22 18.40 4.00
CA ASP A 25 -6.84 19.46 4.81
C ASP A 25 -7.70 18.87 5.94
N ILE A 26 -8.46 17.82 5.65
CA ILE A 26 -9.25 17.12 6.68
C ILE A 26 -8.33 16.47 7.72
N ILE A 27 -7.21 15.87 7.31
CA ILE A 27 -6.22 15.29 8.21
C ILE A 27 -5.65 16.38 9.11
N ARG A 28 -5.12 17.48 8.56
CA ARG A 28 -4.58 18.62 9.32
C ARG A 28 -5.60 19.18 10.31
N SER A 29 -6.84 19.38 9.88
CA SER A 29 -7.90 19.89 10.75
C SER A 29 -8.39 18.89 11.80
N SER A 30 -7.86 17.67 11.78
CA SER A 30 -8.21 16.58 12.71
C SER A 30 -7.08 16.21 13.67
N GLU A 31 -5.92 16.89 13.61
CA GLU A 31 -4.75 16.60 14.47
C GLU A 31 -5.08 16.69 15.96
N GLU A 32 -5.95 17.60 16.37
CA GLU A 32 -6.42 17.71 17.76
C GLU A 32 -7.24 16.51 18.24
N THR A 33 -7.71 15.66 17.31
CA THR A 33 -8.53 14.48 17.64
C THR A 33 -7.72 13.22 17.87
N GLY A 34 -6.41 13.26 17.60
CA GLY A 34 -5.47 12.14 17.76
C GLY A 34 -4.62 11.90 16.51
N ILE A 35 -3.75 10.89 16.59
CA ILE A 35 -2.85 10.50 15.49
C ILE A 35 -3.66 10.01 14.29
N LEU A 36 -3.39 10.62 13.14
CA LEU A 36 -4.04 10.33 11.87
C LEU A 36 -3.09 10.63 10.71
N GLY A 37 -3.08 9.77 9.69
CA GLY A 37 -2.25 9.99 8.51
C GLY A 37 -2.68 9.12 7.33
N ILE A 38 -2.10 9.36 6.17
CA ILE A 38 -2.28 8.51 5.00
C ILE A 38 -1.46 7.23 5.19
N ALA A 39 -2.09 6.09 4.92
CA ALA A 39 -1.48 4.78 4.98
C ALA A 39 -1.17 4.18 3.60
N ASN A 40 -2.05 4.42 2.60
CA ASN A 40 -1.84 3.91 1.25
C ASN A 40 -2.33 4.91 0.21
N TYR A 41 -1.53 5.11 -0.82
CA TYR A 41 -1.93 5.70 -2.10
C TYR A 41 -2.19 4.56 -3.07
N ASN A 42 -3.42 4.02 -3.09
CA ASN A 42 -3.75 2.83 -3.87
C ASN A 42 -3.96 3.12 -5.37
N THR A 43 -4.68 4.20 -5.67
CA THR A 43 -4.93 4.72 -7.03
C THR A 43 -5.05 6.23 -6.96
N TYR A 44 -5.27 6.93 -8.06
CA TYR A 44 -5.55 8.37 -8.08
C TYR A 44 -6.80 8.74 -7.28
N GLU A 45 -7.77 7.82 -7.18
CA GLU A 45 -9.07 8.04 -6.54
C GLU A 45 -9.19 7.40 -5.15
N GLN A 46 -8.35 6.40 -4.86
CA GLN A 46 -8.49 5.61 -3.62
C GLN A 46 -7.27 5.76 -2.72
N ILE A 47 -7.51 6.34 -1.56
CA ILE A 47 -6.53 6.54 -0.49
C ILE A 47 -7.01 5.81 0.76
N VAL A 48 -6.09 5.24 1.51
CA VAL A 48 -6.36 4.67 2.83
C VAL A 48 -5.71 5.55 3.88
N VAL A 49 -6.46 5.86 4.92
CA VAL A 49 -5.98 6.57 6.11
C VAL A 49 -5.88 5.61 7.29
N SER A 50 -4.98 5.92 8.21
CA SER A 50 -4.72 5.11 9.40
C SER A 50 -4.42 6.01 10.59
N GLY A 51 -4.80 5.56 11.78
CA GLY A 51 -4.57 6.32 13.00
C GLY A 51 -5.41 5.83 14.17
N GLU A 52 -5.60 6.70 15.15
CA GLU A 52 -6.48 6.42 16.28
C GLU A 52 -7.94 6.28 15.85
N MET A 53 -8.66 5.34 16.44
CA MET A 53 -10.04 5.01 16.07
C MET A 53 -10.95 6.25 16.03
N LYS A 54 -10.84 7.13 17.03
CA LYS A 54 -11.65 8.36 17.12
C LYS A 54 -11.34 9.31 15.97
N ALA A 55 -10.06 9.53 15.66
CA ALA A 55 -9.61 10.41 14.58
C ALA A 55 -10.04 9.87 13.20
N VAL A 56 -9.86 8.56 12.96
CA VAL A 56 -10.28 7.91 11.71
C VAL A 56 -11.79 7.99 11.51
N ARG A 57 -12.60 7.75 12.57
CA ARG A 57 -14.07 7.88 12.49
C ARG A 57 -14.51 9.30 12.17
N ASN A 58 -13.86 10.30 12.77
CA ASN A 58 -14.15 11.71 12.48
C ASN A 58 -13.80 12.05 11.03
N LEU A 59 -12.63 11.61 10.54
CA LEU A 59 -12.24 11.78 9.13
C LEU A 59 -13.27 11.15 8.19
N VAL A 60 -13.74 9.93 8.45
CA VAL A 60 -14.76 9.26 7.61
C VAL A 60 -16.03 10.11 7.48
N LYS A 61 -16.46 10.74 8.58
CA LYS A 61 -17.61 11.66 8.56
C LYS A 61 -17.31 12.89 7.70
N LYS A 62 -16.21 13.61 7.98
CA LYS A 62 -15.81 14.81 7.25
C LYS A 62 -15.59 14.53 5.75
N ALA A 63 -14.96 13.40 5.40
CA ALA A 63 -14.74 13.02 4.01
C ALA A 63 -16.05 12.85 3.24
N LYS A 64 -17.08 12.25 3.86
CA LYS A 64 -18.42 12.14 3.25
C LYS A 64 -19.06 13.50 3.07
N GLU A 65 -18.99 14.39 4.07
CA GLU A 65 -19.51 15.75 4.03
C GLU A 65 -18.80 16.58 2.95
N SER A 66 -17.52 16.29 2.67
CA SER A 66 -16.71 16.96 1.64
C SER A 66 -16.86 16.35 0.24
N GLY A 67 -17.76 15.37 0.05
CA GLY A 67 -18.10 14.84 -1.26
C GLY A 67 -17.35 13.57 -1.68
N ALA A 68 -16.68 12.86 -0.75
CA ALA A 68 -16.14 11.53 -1.05
C ALA A 68 -17.24 10.59 -1.56
N SER A 69 -17.02 9.93 -2.70
CA SER A 69 -17.97 8.95 -3.24
C SER A 69 -18.11 7.74 -2.31
N ARG A 70 -17.05 7.43 -1.57
CA ARG A 70 -17.06 6.41 -0.53
C ARG A 70 -16.05 6.75 0.56
N ALA A 71 -16.43 6.62 1.82
CA ALA A 71 -15.55 6.65 2.98
C ALA A 71 -16.04 5.60 4.00
N VAL A 72 -15.23 4.56 4.24
CA VAL A 72 -15.63 3.40 5.07
C VAL A 72 -14.47 2.90 5.91
N LEU A 73 -14.76 2.50 7.14
CA LEU A 73 -13.80 1.78 7.98
C LEU A 73 -13.46 0.43 7.36
N LEU A 74 -12.19 0.06 7.43
CA LEU A 74 -11.72 -1.26 7.01
C LEU A 74 -11.83 -2.26 8.15
N PRO A 75 -12.13 -3.54 7.87
CA PRO A 75 -12.21 -4.61 8.87
C PRO A 75 -10.81 -5.12 9.25
N VAL A 76 -9.97 -4.22 9.76
CA VAL A 76 -8.59 -4.54 10.19
C VAL A 76 -8.43 -4.27 11.68
N SER A 77 -7.53 -5.01 12.32
CA SER A 77 -7.33 -4.99 13.78
C SER A 77 -6.25 -4.01 14.26
N ALA A 78 -5.52 -3.37 13.33
CA ALA A 78 -4.44 -2.47 13.69
C ALA A 78 -4.34 -1.30 12.68
N PRO A 79 -3.82 -0.14 13.14
CA PRO A 79 -3.61 1.04 12.31
C PRO A 79 -2.27 0.92 11.56
N PHE A 80 -2.26 0.15 10.46
CA PHE A 80 -1.04 -0.07 9.70
C PHE A 80 -0.54 1.21 9.03
N HIS A 81 0.78 1.28 8.82
CA HIS A 81 1.47 2.34 8.07
C HIS A 81 1.31 3.75 8.67
N CYS A 82 1.27 3.86 9.99
CA CYS A 82 1.28 5.14 10.70
C CYS A 82 2.19 5.08 11.93
N SER A 83 2.44 6.24 12.56
CA SER A 83 3.37 6.39 13.68
C SER A 83 3.01 5.57 14.93
N LEU A 84 1.75 5.15 15.09
CA LEU A 84 1.34 4.23 16.16
C LEU A 84 2.06 2.87 16.11
N LEU A 85 2.60 2.50 14.96
CA LEU A 85 3.38 1.26 14.81
C LEU A 85 4.87 1.41 15.14
N LYS A 86 5.31 2.56 15.67
CA LYS A 86 6.70 2.77 16.08
C LYS A 86 7.28 1.64 16.94
N PRO A 87 6.57 1.08 17.95
CA PRO A 87 7.09 -0.06 18.71
C PRO A 87 7.36 -1.30 17.86
N ALA A 88 6.53 -1.56 16.84
CA ALA A 88 6.76 -2.67 15.91
C ALA A 88 7.94 -2.39 14.96
N GLN A 89 8.11 -1.15 14.54
CA GLN A 89 9.27 -0.70 13.74
C GLN A 89 10.57 -0.94 14.50
N ASP A 90 10.65 -0.53 15.78
CA ASP A 90 11.85 -0.69 16.61
C ASP A 90 12.19 -2.16 16.87
N LYS A 91 11.18 -3.02 17.00
CA LYS A 91 11.36 -4.47 17.12
C LYS A 91 11.91 -5.06 15.82
N LEU A 92 11.31 -4.70 14.68
CA LEU A 92 11.76 -5.14 13.37
C LEU A 92 13.21 -4.72 13.10
N GLU A 93 13.58 -3.48 13.42
CA GLU A 93 14.96 -2.99 13.26
C GLU A 93 15.97 -3.86 14.01
N ARG A 94 15.66 -4.21 15.27
CA ARG A 94 16.53 -5.10 16.07
C ARG A 94 16.68 -6.49 15.48
N ASP A 95 15.62 -7.02 14.85
CA ASP A 95 15.66 -8.34 14.25
C ASP A 95 16.39 -8.31 12.89
N LEU A 96 16.18 -7.27 12.08
CA LEU A 96 16.86 -7.11 10.79
C LEU A 96 18.39 -6.91 10.93
N LYS A 97 18.86 -6.32 12.04
CA LYS A 97 20.31 -6.22 12.33
C LYS A 97 21.00 -7.58 12.45
N LYS A 98 20.26 -8.66 12.66
CA LYS A 98 20.78 -10.04 12.77
C LYS A 98 20.74 -10.79 11.42
N ILE A 99 20.18 -10.18 10.37
CA ILE A 99 19.95 -10.82 9.09
C ILE A 99 20.94 -10.28 8.07
N SER A 100 21.59 -11.17 7.34
CA SER A 100 22.42 -10.82 6.19
C SER A 100 21.59 -10.88 4.92
N PHE A 101 21.58 -9.80 4.15
CA PHE A 101 20.89 -9.73 2.87
C PHE A 101 21.83 -10.12 1.74
N ASN A 102 21.34 -10.92 0.82
CA ASN A 102 22.06 -11.26 -0.42
C ASN A 102 21.79 -10.19 -1.49
N ASN A 103 22.64 -10.16 -2.53
CA ASN A 103 22.40 -9.33 -3.69
C ASN A 103 21.04 -9.70 -4.33
N LEU A 104 20.34 -8.68 -4.78
CA LEU A 104 19.09 -8.84 -5.51
C LEU A 104 19.34 -9.57 -6.83
N LYS A 105 18.54 -10.60 -7.13
CA LYS A 105 18.57 -11.32 -8.42
C LYS A 105 17.71 -10.66 -9.48
N ILE A 106 16.69 -9.92 -9.03
CA ILE A 106 15.75 -9.13 -9.85
C ILE A 106 15.54 -7.78 -9.17
N PRO A 107 15.26 -6.71 -9.90
CA PRO A 107 14.91 -5.41 -9.32
C PRO A 107 13.64 -5.51 -8.47
N VAL A 108 13.58 -4.70 -7.42
CA VAL A 108 12.40 -4.57 -6.56
C VAL A 108 12.00 -3.11 -6.50
N VAL A 109 10.73 -2.81 -6.65
CA VAL A 109 10.20 -1.47 -6.39
C VAL A 109 9.79 -1.37 -4.92
N SER A 110 10.38 -0.42 -4.20
CA SER A 110 10.06 -0.17 -2.79
C SER A 110 8.68 0.47 -2.64
N ASN A 111 7.83 -0.12 -1.80
CA ASN A 111 6.51 0.46 -1.49
C ASN A 111 6.59 1.83 -0.79
N VAL A 112 7.66 2.07 -0.03
CA VAL A 112 7.77 3.28 0.82
C VAL A 112 8.41 4.46 0.10
N GLU A 113 9.11 4.22 -1.01
CA GLU A 113 9.78 5.27 -1.78
C GLU A 113 9.38 5.27 -3.26
N ALA A 114 8.64 4.25 -3.70
CA ALA A 114 8.25 4.05 -5.10
C ALA A 114 9.47 4.14 -6.05
N GLN A 115 10.61 3.53 -5.65
CA GLN A 115 11.84 3.53 -6.42
C GLN A 115 12.40 2.12 -6.56
N ILE A 116 13.18 1.90 -7.61
CA ILE A 116 13.87 0.63 -7.82
C ILE A 116 15.03 0.52 -6.84
N VAL A 117 15.03 -0.56 -6.09
CA VAL A 117 16.09 -0.95 -5.17
C VAL A 117 17.04 -1.91 -5.90
N ASN A 118 18.30 -1.52 -6.01
CA ASN A 118 19.35 -2.32 -6.62
C ASN A 118 20.43 -2.75 -5.60
N ASP A 119 20.59 -1.99 -4.51
CA ASP A 119 21.54 -2.29 -3.46
C ASP A 119 20.88 -3.01 -2.28
N LYS A 120 21.39 -4.19 -1.95
CA LYS A 120 20.94 -4.95 -0.77
C LYS A 120 21.10 -4.20 0.55
N ASN A 121 22.03 -3.23 0.61
CA ASN A 121 22.30 -2.47 1.82
C ASN A 121 21.18 -1.46 2.14
N GLU A 122 20.34 -1.10 1.16
CA GLU A 122 19.17 -0.24 1.34
C GLU A 122 17.98 -1.00 1.93
N ILE A 123 17.90 -2.33 1.67
CA ILE A 123 16.73 -3.15 2.02
C ILE A 123 16.34 -3.05 3.50
N PRO A 124 17.26 -3.16 4.48
CA PRO A 124 16.87 -3.08 5.90
C PRO A 124 16.18 -1.78 6.25
N GLN A 125 16.71 -0.65 5.78
CA GLN A 125 16.15 0.67 6.08
C GLN A 125 14.78 0.87 5.43
N LEU A 126 14.60 0.41 4.18
CA LEU A 126 13.33 0.46 3.49
C LEU A 126 12.26 -0.37 4.20
N LEU A 127 12.59 -1.57 4.66
CA LEU A 127 11.68 -2.42 5.43
C LEU A 127 11.30 -1.81 6.78
N ILE A 128 12.27 -1.21 7.49
CA ILE A 128 12.03 -0.51 8.76
C ILE A 128 11.11 0.70 8.52
N LYS A 129 11.42 1.53 7.54
CA LYS A 129 10.66 2.73 7.19
C LYS A 129 9.22 2.40 6.81
N GLN A 130 9.00 1.31 6.05
CA GLN A 130 7.68 0.88 5.58
C GLN A 130 6.67 0.62 6.72
N VAL A 131 7.13 0.25 7.92
CA VAL A 131 6.22 -0.08 9.04
C VAL A 131 5.36 1.12 9.44
N THR A 132 5.93 2.32 9.43
CA THR A 132 5.28 3.56 9.89
C THR A 132 5.03 4.58 8.79
N SER A 133 5.32 4.23 7.53
CA SER A 133 5.20 5.13 6.38
C SER A 133 4.14 4.63 5.39
N PRO A 134 3.56 5.53 4.59
CA PRO A 134 2.59 5.17 3.55
C PRO A 134 3.14 4.18 2.52
N ILE A 135 2.26 3.36 1.99
CA ILE A 135 2.49 2.54 0.81
C ILE A 135 2.18 3.38 -0.44
N LEU A 136 3.18 3.63 -1.25
CA LEU A 136 3.10 4.40 -2.49
C LEU A 136 2.79 3.48 -3.68
N TRP A 137 1.64 2.76 -3.63
CA TRP A 137 1.33 1.74 -4.63
C TRP A 137 1.13 2.34 -6.02
N LYS A 138 0.35 3.44 -6.12
CA LYS A 138 0.13 4.14 -7.38
C LYS A 138 1.47 4.54 -8.02
N ASP A 139 2.32 5.22 -7.26
CA ASP A 139 3.62 5.70 -7.75
C ASP A 139 4.55 4.53 -8.11
N SER A 140 4.48 3.42 -7.37
CA SER A 140 5.24 2.19 -7.68
C SER A 140 4.83 1.60 -9.04
N VAL A 141 3.53 1.60 -9.38
CA VAL A 141 3.05 1.15 -10.69
C VAL A 141 3.51 2.11 -11.79
N GLU A 142 3.47 3.43 -11.54
CA GLU A 142 3.97 4.43 -12.49
C GLU A 142 5.47 4.27 -12.78
N VAL A 143 6.27 4.01 -11.75
CA VAL A 143 7.69 3.69 -11.91
C VAL A 143 7.88 2.45 -12.78
N MET A 144 7.14 1.37 -12.51
CA MET A 144 7.20 0.16 -13.34
C MET A 144 6.82 0.44 -14.80
N HIS A 145 5.78 1.24 -15.06
CA HIS A 145 5.43 1.69 -16.42
C HIS A 145 6.55 2.49 -17.09
N GLY A 146 7.24 3.35 -16.32
CA GLY A 146 8.40 4.12 -16.81
C GLY A 146 9.56 3.24 -17.25
N TYR A 147 9.69 2.05 -16.64
CA TYR A 147 10.68 1.03 -17.03
C TYR A 147 10.18 0.05 -18.11
N GLY A 148 9.03 0.32 -18.72
CA GLY A 148 8.49 -0.48 -19.81
C GLY A 148 7.78 -1.76 -19.36
N VAL A 149 7.41 -1.87 -18.10
CA VAL A 149 6.61 -3.01 -17.61
C VAL A 149 5.18 -2.87 -18.14
N ASP A 150 4.73 -3.86 -18.89
CA ASP A 150 3.39 -3.97 -19.46
C ASP A 150 2.61 -5.19 -18.98
N THR A 151 3.29 -6.12 -18.33
CA THR A 151 2.70 -7.38 -17.85
C THR A 151 2.88 -7.53 -16.34
N PHE A 152 1.76 -7.70 -15.64
CA PHE A 152 1.72 -7.81 -14.18
C PHE A 152 1.12 -9.14 -13.76
N VAL A 153 1.72 -9.76 -12.74
CA VAL A 153 1.25 -11.02 -12.15
C VAL A 153 1.05 -10.83 -10.65
N GLU A 154 -0.19 -10.81 -10.19
CA GLU A 154 -0.52 -10.82 -8.77
C GLU A 154 -0.51 -12.25 -8.26
N ILE A 155 0.32 -12.54 -7.26
CA ILE A 155 0.42 -13.86 -6.63
C ILE A 155 -0.10 -13.74 -5.19
N GLY A 156 -1.24 -14.36 -4.90
CA GLY A 156 -1.85 -14.34 -3.59
C GLY A 156 -3.38 -14.44 -3.63
N PRO A 157 -4.05 -14.40 -2.48
CA PRO A 157 -5.51 -14.46 -2.40
C PRO A 157 -6.14 -13.14 -2.84
N GLY A 158 -7.14 -13.22 -3.70
CA GLY A 158 -7.84 -12.03 -4.24
C GLY A 158 -7.10 -11.36 -5.39
N ASP A 159 -7.76 -10.39 -6.02
CA ASP A 159 -7.32 -9.70 -7.24
C ASP A 159 -7.28 -8.16 -7.05
N THR A 160 -7.04 -7.71 -5.83
CA THR A 160 -7.13 -6.30 -5.46
C THR A 160 -6.06 -5.46 -6.16
N LEU A 161 -4.81 -5.95 -6.17
CA LEU A 161 -3.70 -5.24 -6.82
C LEU A 161 -3.87 -5.23 -8.34
N THR A 162 -4.35 -6.32 -8.91
CA THR A 162 -4.72 -6.40 -10.34
C THR A 162 -5.74 -5.33 -10.71
N LYS A 163 -6.77 -5.11 -9.89
CA LYS A 163 -7.78 -4.06 -10.12
C LYS A 163 -7.18 -2.66 -10.00
N PHE A 164 -6.29 -2.43 -9.05
CA PHE A 164 -5.59 -1.16 -8.91
C PHE A 164 -4.68 -0.87 -10.10
N ILE A 165 -3.90 -1.87 -10.55
CA ILE A 165 -3.02 -1.75 -11.72
C ILE A 165 -3.85 -1.34 -12.95
N LYS A 166 -4.97 -2.01 -13.22
CA LYS A 166 -5.85 -1.66 -14.34
C LYS A 166 -6.32 -0.20 -14.27
N LYS A 167 -6.83 0.24 -13.12
CA LYS A 167 -7.29 1.63 -12.93
C LYS A 167 -6.17 2.66 -13.13
N ILE A 168 -4.98 2.40 -12.60
CA ILE A 168 -3.82 3.29 -12.74
C ILE A 168 -3.41 3.35 -14.22
N SER A 169 -3.36 2.18 -14.88
CA SER A 169 -2.96 2.07 -16.29
C SER A 169 -3.96 2.78 -17.23
N GLU A 170 -5.27 2.62 -16.99
CA GLU A 170 -6.32 3.32 -17.74
C GLU A 170 -6.16 4.84 -17.64
N GLN A 171 -5.93 5.38 -16.45
CA GLN A 171 -5.73 6.82 -16.25
C GLN A 171 -4.43 7.33 -16.90
N ASN A 172 -3.41 6.49 -16.99
CA ASN A 172 -2.14 6.80 -17.66
C ASN A 172 -2.16 6.47 -19.17
N GLN A 173 -3.29 6.03 -19.72
CA GLN A 173 -3.42 5.61 -21.12
C GLN A 173 -2.39 4.53 -21.51
N LYS A 174 -2.14 3.58 -20.60
CA LYS A 174 -1.23 2.44 -20.77
C LYS A 174 -2.03 1.16 -20.94
N GLU A 175 -1.72 0.40 -22.00
CA GLU A 175 -2.23 -0.95 -22.15
C GLU A 175 -1.39 -1.90 -21.28
N VAL A 176 -2.06 -2.77 -20.52
CA VAL A 176 -1.40 -3.73 -19.64
C VAL A 176 -2.08 -5.10 -19.70
N ILE A 177 -1.24 -6.12 -19.56
CA ILE A 177 -1.69 -7.50 -19.39
C ILE A 177 -1.59 -7.83 -17.89
N THR A 178 -2.67 -8.32 -17.31
CA THR A 178 -2.68 -8.69 -15.91
C THR A 178 -3.08 -10.15 -15.73
N TYR A 179 -2.36 -10.83 -14.84
CA TYR A 179 -2.69 -12.18 -14.40
C TYR A 179 -2.86 -12.19 -12.88
N HIS A 180 -3.73 -13.06 -12.40
CA HIS A 180 -3.91 -13.34 -10.98
C HIS A 180 -3.70 -14.84 -10.74
N ILE A 181 -2.93 -15.17 -9.69
CA ILE A 181 -2.62 -16.53 -9.27
C ILE A 181 -2.94 -16.68 -7.78
N GLY A 182 -4.16 -17.10 -7.48
CA GLY A 182 -4.61 -17.40 -6.12
C GLY A 182 -4.62 -18.89 -5.79
N LYS A 183 -4.46 -19.76 -6.81
CA LYS A 183 -4.53 -21.21 -6.66
C LYS A 183 -3.47 -21.90 -7.52
N PRO A 184 -2.97 -23.09 -7.11
CA PRO A 184 -1.96 -23.83 -7.86
C PRO A 184 -2.34 -24.11 -9.32
N LEU A 185 -3.61 -24.39 -9.61
CA LEU A 185 -4.07 -24.65 -10.98
C LEU A 185 -3.89 -23.43 -11.90
N GLU A 186 -4.13 -22.21 -11.37
CA GLU A 186 -3.95 -20.97 -12.13
C GLU A 186 -2.48 -20.76 -12.50
N PHE A 187 -1.56 -21.09 -11.59
CA PHE A 187 -0.12 -21.08 -11.85
C PHE A 187 0.27 -22.03 -12.98
N TYR A 188 -0.19 -23.29 -12.93
CA TYR A 188 0.09 -24.27 -14.00
C TYR A 188 -0.47 -23.84 -15.35
N ASN A 189 -1.66 -23.26 -15.38
CA ASN A 189 -2.28 -22.74 -16.60
C ASN A 189 -1.48 -21.57 -17.19
N LEU A 190 -1.00 -20.66 -16.36
CA LEU A 190 -0.16 -19.55 -16.80
C LEU A 190 1.18 -20.05 -17.35
N LEU A 191 1.85 -20.99 -16.67
CA LEU A 191 3.09 -21.59 -17.16
C LEU A 191 2.92 -22.28 -18.52
N LYS A 192 1.81 -23.01 -18.73
CA LYS A 192 1.51 -23.62 -20.04
C LYS A 192 1.35 -22.57 -21.11
N LYS A 193 0.62 -21.48 -20.83
CA LYS A 193 0.44 -20.36 -21.75
C LYS A 193 1.79 -19.74 -22.15
N TRP A 194 2.66 -19.47 -21.19
CA TRP A 194 3.97 -18.86 -21.45
C TRP A 194 4.93 -19.78 -22.21
N LYS A 195 4.93 -21.11 -21.94
CA LYS A 195 5.72 -22.08 -22.71
C LYS A 195 5.30 -22.17 -24.18
N ASN A 196 4.07 -21.80 -24.51
CA ASN A 196 3.57 -21.83 -25.88
C ASN A 196 3.79 -20.48 -26.61
N LEU A 197 4.31 -19.47 -25.95
CA LEU A 197 4.61 -18.13 -26.52
C LEU A 197 6.10 -17.96 -26.85
N GLY A 198 6.96 -18.87 -26.48
CA GLY A 198 8.39 -18.93 -26.80
C GLY A 198 8.76 -20.17 -27.56
#